data_58bc9779402d58ef386c59dae10d852d
#
_entry.id   58bc9779402d58ef386c59dae10d852d
#
_cell.length_a   1.000
_cell.length_b   1.000
_cell.length_c   1.000
_cell.angle_alpha   90.00
_cell.angle_beta   90.00
_cell.angle_gamma   90.00
#
_symmetry.space_group_name_H-M   'P 1'
#
loop_
_entity.id
_entity.type
_entity.pdbx_description
1 polymer ?
#
loop_
_entity_poly.entity_id
_entity_poly.type
_entity_poly.pdbx_seq_one_letter_code
_entity_poly.pdbx_strand_id
1 'polypeptide(L)'
;MLINSLLGHAICGVRFQPIYSSQENKIKAWEMLSALRQGIDCETFFEKMSLNASSRLLRWQLRIISLCEESGDYFINVPARLLCQSELVSEILPSLRSGIVIEVQDPCNFILLTNEERGSFNTLHQKIKKTGAKIWLDDVKSEHLALLGERICVFDGVKVDKKSLWENRCTPWVLQSMIAYCSIMVEQVLIEGIEDNELFALAQGSGCNLMQGFLWPEKRLNIDYVSV
;
A
#
# COMPACT_ATOMS: atom_id res chain seq x y z
N MET A 1 17.50 -11.79 12.91
CA MET A 1 16.47 -12.87 12.84
C MET A 1 16.33 -13.25 11.38
N LEU A 2 16.78 -14.45 11.01
CA LEU A 2 16.71 -14.93 9.63
C LEU A 2 15.24 -14.95 9.18
N ILE A 3 14.94 -14.36 8.01
CA ILE A 3 13.68 -14.69 7.32
C ILE A 3 13.66 -16.21 7.24
N ASN A 4 12.58 -16.82 7.74
CA ASN A 4 12.39 -18.27 7.72
C ASN A 4 12.81 -18.84 6.36
N SER A 5 13.40 -20.02 6.34
CA SER A 5 13.97 -20.63 5.14
C SER A 5 13.08 -20.54 3.88
N LEU A 6 11.77 -20.63 4.02
CA LEU A 6 10.82 -20.51 2.90
C LEU A 6 10.77 -19.07 2.28
N LEU A 7 10.71 -18.01 3.10
CA LEU A 7 10.70 -16.64 2.59
C LEU A 7 12.10 -16.24 2.07
N GLY A 8 13.16 -16.64 2.75
CA GLY A 8 14.54 -16.35 2.35
C GLY A 8 14.98 -17.04 1.06
N HIS A 9 14.30 -18.12 0.64
CA HIS A 9 14.54 -18.74 -0.67
C HIS A 9 13.87 -18.00 -1.82
N ALA A 10 12.77 -17.29 -1.58
CA ALA A 10 12.01 -16.60 -2.61
C ALA A 10 12.36 -15.10 -2.71
N ILE A 11 12.55 -14.43 -1.56
CA ILE A 11 12.82 -12.99 -1.50
C ILE A 11 14.33 -12.75 -1.50
N CYS A 12 14.81 -11.91 -2.44
CA CYS A 12 16.22 -11.56 -2.58
C CYS A 12 16.53 -10.10 -2.20
N GLY A 13 15.52 -9.32 -1.83
CA GLY A 13 15.69 -7.93 -1.46
C GLY A 13 14.39 -7.16 -1.33
N VAL A 14 14.51 -5.85 -1.35
CA VAL A 14 13.38 -4.92 -1.41
C VAL A 14 13.57 -3.90 -2.52
N ARG A 15 12.46 -3.41 -3.04
CA ARG A 15 12.37 -2.28 -3.96
C ARG A 15 11.62 -1.16 -3.26
N PHE A 16 12.05 0.06 -3.48
CA PHE A 16 11.36 1.26 -3.02
C PHE A 16 10.84 2.01 -4.24
N GLN A 17 9.54 1.97 -4.43
CA GLN A 17 8.87 2.72 -5.49
C GLN A 17 8.51 4.11 -4.97
N PRO A 18 8.94 5.19 -5.65
CA PRO A 18 8.70 6.53 -5.16
C PRO A 18 7.26 6.96 -5.34
N ILE A 19 6.74 7.70 -4.35
CA ILE A 19 5.48 8.42 -4.40
C ILE A 19 5.79 9.91 -4.50
N TYR A 20 5.43 10.49 -5.64
CA TYR A 20 5.68 11.88 -5.97
C TYR A 20 4.51 12.78 -5.58
N SER A 21 4.82 13.96 -5.05
CA SER A 21 3.84 15.01 -4.82
C SER A 21 4.00 16.11 -5.88
N SER A 22 2.96 16.29 -6.71
CA SER A 22 2.93 17.38 -7.71
C SER A 22 2.81 18.76 -7.04
N GLN A 23 2.20 18.83 -5.87
CA GLN A 23 2.09 20.06 -5.09
C GLN A 23 3.42 20.51 -4.49
N GLU A 24 4.20 19.56 -3.97
CA GLU A 24 5.51 19.85 -3.35
C GLU A 24 6.68 19.72 -4.34
N ASN A 25 6.39 19.20 -5.56
CA ASN A 25 7.37 18.95 -6.62
C ASN A 25 8.57 18.10 -6.17
N LYS A 26 8.31 17.04 -5.39
CA LYS A 26 9.34 16.13 -4.86
C LYS A 26 8.77 14.75 -4.53
N ILE A 27 9.68 13.79 -4.34
CA ILE A 27 9.33 12.50 -3.75
C ILE A 27 8.97 12.72 -2.27
N LYS A 28 7.78 12.29 -1.88
CA LYS A 28 7.22 12.48 -0.54
C LYS A 28 7.21 11.22 0.29
N ALA A 29 7.12 10.08 -0.36
CA ALA A 29 7.02 8.79 0.30
C ALA A 29 7.58 7.68 -0.60
N TRP A 30 7.66 6.48 -0.06
CA TRP A 30 8.20 5.29 -0.71
C TRP A 30 7.31 4.09 -0.42
N GLU A 31 6.88 3.37 -1.44
CA GLU A 31 6.29 2.05 -1.26
C GLU A 31 7.38 0.99 -1.23
N MET A 32 7.42 0.18 -0.15
CA MET A 32 8.34 -0.93 -0.01
C MET A 32 7.73 -2.21 -0.56
N LEU A 33 8.30 -2.68 -1.65
CA LEU A 33 7.94 -3.92 -2.32
C LEU A 33 9.02 -4.99 -2.10
N SER A 34 8.61 -6.24 -1.91
CA SER A 34 9.57 -7.36 -1.88
C SER A 34 10.10 -7.66 -3.27
N ALA A 35 11.42 -7.81 -3.40
CA ALA A 35 12.06 -8.28 -4.62
C ALA A 35 12.14 -9.82 -4.60
N LEU A 36 11.48 -10.47 -5.54
CA LEU A 36 11.54 -11.92 -5.69
C LEU A 36 12.67 -12.35 -6.59
N ARG A 37 13.18 -13.57 -6.37
CA ARG A 37 14.15 -14.19 -7.27
C ARG A 37 13.54 -14.44 -8.64
N GLN A 38 14.40 -14.44 -9.66
CA GLN A 38 13.98 -14.73 -11.03
C GLN A 38 13.26 -16.08 -11.12
N GLY A 39 12.16 -16.11 -11.88
CA GLY A 39 11.35 -17.32 -12.11
C GLY A 39 10.24 -17.54 -11.08
N ILE A 40 10.13 -16.69 -10.06
CA ILE A 40 9.00 -16.74 -9.11
C ILE A 40 7.92 -15.75 -9.58
N ASP A 41 6.72 -16.27 -9.84
CA ASP A 41 5.55 -15.45 -10.14
C ASP A 41 5.08 -14.71 -8.88
N CYS A 42 5.07 -13.37 -8.97
CA CYS A 42 4.84 -12.48 -7.84
C CYS A 42 3.41 -12.62 -7.29
N GLU A 43 2.42 -12.61 -8.18
CA GLU A 43 1.01 -12.67 -7.82
C GLU A 43 0.69 -13.97 -7.10
N THR A 44 1.03 -15.11 -7.73
CA THR A 44 0.84 -16.44 -7.15
C THR A 44 1.59 -16.61 -5.82
N PHE A 45 2.78 -16.04 -5.69
CA PHE A 45 3.58 -16.16 -4.47
C PHE A 45 2.88 -15.47 -3.27
N PHE A 46 2.42 -14.24 -3.44
CA PHE A 46 1.77 -13.50 -2.38
C PHE A 46 0.34 -13.98 -2.10
N GLU A 47 -0.41 -14.37 -3.13
CA GLU A 47 -1.75 -14.96 -2.99
C GLU A 47 -1.77 -16.22 -2.13
N LYS A 48 -0.77 -17.09 -2.30
CA LYS A 48 -0.62 -18.34 -1.52
C LYS A 48 0.03 -18.17 -0.15
N MET A 49 0.45 -16.95 0.19
CA MET A 49 1.13 -16.69 1.45
C MET A 49 0.16 -16.80 2.64
N SER A 50 0.52 -17.57 3.66
CA SER A 50 -0.26 -17.64 4.90
C SER A 50 -0.16 -16.33 5.69
N LEU A 51 -1.18 -16.00 6.50
CA LEU A 51 -1.18 -14.81 7.35
C LEU A 51 0.02 -14.76 8.31
N ASN A 52 0.44 -15.91 8.83
CA ASN A 52 1.65 -16.01 9.65
C ASN A 52 2.94 -15.68 8.87
N ALA A 53 3.00 -16.07 7.60
CA ALA A 53 4.13 -15.71 6.75
C ALA A 53 4.11 -14.22 6.39
N SER A 54 2.93 -13.68 6.09
CA SER A 54 2.72 -12.24 5.83
C SER A 54 3.10 -11.39 7.06
N SER A 55 2.72 -11.81 8.28
CA SER A 55 3.13 -11.12 9.52
C SER A 55 4.65 -11.11 9.70
N ARG A 56 5.31 -12.24 9.42
CA ARG A 56 6.79 -12.32 9.49
C ARG A 56 7.47 -11.44 8.45
N LEU A 57 6.93 -11.42 7.22
CA LEU A 57 7.41 -10.54 6.16
C LEU A 57 7.28 -9.07 6.56
N LEU A 58 6.10 -8.68 7.05
CA LEU A 58 5.83 -7.33 7.52
C LEU A 58 6.79 -6.88 8.62
N ARG A 59 7.04 -7.73 9.63
CA ARG A 59 8.02 -7.42 10.69
C ARG A 59 9.44 -7.23 10.15
N TRP A 60 9.83 -8.04 9.17
CA TRP A 60 11.12 -7.90 8.51
C TRP A 60 11.20 -6.59 7.70
N GLN A 61 10.15 -6.24 6.95
CA GLN A 61 10.06 -4.98 6.21
C GLN A 61 10.13 -3.76 7.14
N LEU A 62 9.37 -3.77 8.25
CA LEU A 62 9.42 -2.72 9.28
C LEU A 62 10.82 -2.54 9.87
N ARG A 63 11.55 -3.64 10.07
CA ARG A 63 12.94 -3.58 10.52
C ARG A 63 13.87 -2.95 9.48
N ILE A 64 13.70 -3.27 8.19
CA ILE A 64 14.47 -2.61 7.13
C ILE A 64 14.19 -1.11 7.13
N ILE A 65 12.91 -0.72 7.18
CA ILE A 65 12.53 0.70 7.21
C ILE A 65 13.14 1.43 8.41
N SER A 66 13.29 0.75 9.55
CA SER A 66 13.94 1.38 10.72
C SER A 66 15.42 1.69 10.51
N LEU A 67 16.05 1.12 9.49
CA LEU A 67 17.44 1.34 9.10
C LEU A 67 17.57 2.27 7.89
N CYS A 68 16.46 2.66 7.26
CA CYS A 68 16.48 3.58 6.12
C CYS A 68 16.68 5.01 6.61
N GLU A 69 17.54 5.76 5.90
CA GLU A 69 17.83 7.18 6.16
C GLU A 69 16.97 8.12 5.32
N GLU A 70 16.22 7.58 4.36
CA GLU A 70 15.37 8.35 3.46
C GLU A 70 14.24 9.04 4.24
N SER A 71 14.03 10.31 3.98
CA SER A 71 12.91 11.06 4.53
C SER A 71 11.60 10.71 3.80
N GLY A 72 10.48 10.73 4.52
CA GLY A 72 9.13 10.49 3.99
C GLY A 72 8.44 9.31 4.65
N ASP A 73 7.17 9.13 4.26
CA ASP A 73 6.37 8.00 4.72
C ASP A 73 6.74 6.72 3.95
N TYR A 74 6.67 5.56 4.62
CA TYR A 74 6.88 4.26 4.01
C TYR A 74 5.59 3.46 3.97
N PHE A 75 5.17 3.09 2.79
CA PHE A 75 3.99 2.29 2.51
C PHE A 75 4.37 0.81 2.48
N ILE A 76 3.57 -0.03 3.13
CA ILE A 76 3.80 -1.48 3.23
C ILE A 76 2.49 -2.22 3.04
N ASN A 77 2.50 -3.17 2.12
CA ASN A 77 1.36 -3.99 1.76
C ASN A 77 0.99 -5.02 2.83
N VAL A 78 -0.28 -5.08 3.21
CA VAL A 78 -0.80 -5.99 4.23
C VAL A 78 -2.15 -6.56 3.81
N PRO A 79 -2.35 -7.90 3.85
CA PRO A 79 -3.67 -8.48 3.60
C PRO A 79 -4.70 -8.00 4.63
N ALA A 80 -5.92 -7.66 4.19
CA ALA A 80 -7.01 -7.19 5.07
C ALA A 80 -7.27 -8.14 6.26
N ARG A 81 -7.25 -9.45 6.01
CA ARG A 81 -7.48 -10.48 7.05
C ARG A 81 -6.37 -10.55 8.10
N LEU A 82 -5.15 -10.13 7.81
CA LEU A 82 -4.10 -10.05 8.82
C LEU A 82 -4.47 -9.01 9.88
N LEU A 83 -5.06 -7.89 9.45
CA LEU A 83 -5.52 -6.82 10.34
C LEU A 83 -6.77 -7.21 11.16
N CYS A 84 -7.34 -8.38 10.91
CA CYS A 84 -8.41 -8.94 11.75
C CYS A 84 -7.87 -9.89 12.85
N GLN A 85 -6.56 -10.19 12.85
CA GLN A 85 -5.94 -11.16 13.78
C GLN A 85 -5.22 -10.43 14.91
N SER A 86 -5.82 -10.41 16.11
CA SER A 86 -5.28 -9.65 17.25
C SER A 86 -3.86 -10.05 17.66
N GLU A 87 -3.55 -11.34 17.59
CA GLU A 87 -2.22 -11.87 17.94
C GLU A 87 -1.15 -11.35 16.96
N LEU A 88 -1.41 -11.48 15.64
CA LEU A 88 -0.48 -11.04 14.61
C LEU A 88 -0.28 -9.51 14.62
N VAL A 89 -1.37 -8.75 14.85
CA VAL A 89 -1.26 -7.29 14.96
C VAL A 89 -0.49 -6.90 16.22
N SER A 90 -0.69 -7.58 17.33
CA SER A 90 0.05 -7.30 18.58
C SER A 90 1.56 -7.47 18.43
N GLU A 91 2.00 -8.35 17.53
CA GLU A 91 3.43 -8.55 17.22
C GLU A 91 4.05 -7.38 16.44
N ILE A 92 3.27 -6.67 15.62
CA ILE A 92 3.75 -5.56 14.78
C ILE A 92 3.57 -4.19 15.44
N LEU A 93 2.58 -4.03 16.33
CA LEU A 93 2.27 -2.75 16.99
C LEU A 93 3.51 -2.01 17.54
N PRO A 94 4.47 -2.68 18.21
CA PRO A 94 5.65 -2.00 18.76
C PRO A 94 6.58 -1.39 17.70
N SER A 95 6.45 -1.81 16.44
CA SER A 95 7.26 -1.31 15.31
C SER A 95 6.53 -0.25 14.49
N LEU A 96 5.24 -0.04 14.77
CA LEU A 96 4.44 0.98 14.08
C LEU A 96 4.63 2.34 14.74
N ARG A 97 4.73 3.38 13.89
CA ARG A 97 4.93 4.76 14.31
C ARG A 97 4.48 5.71 13.20
N SER A 98 4.50 7.01 13.46
CA SER A 98 4.39 8.02 12.42
C SER A 98 5.45 7.79 11.33
N GLY A 99 5.09 8.01 10.08
CA GLY A 99 5.90 7.71 8.91
C GLY A 99 5.72 6.28 8.38
N ILE A 100 4.89 5.45 8.99
CA ILE A 100 4.49 4.15 8.45
C ILE A 100 3.05 4.22 7.94
N VAL A 101 2.83 3.75 6.73
CA VAL A 101 1.52 3.60 6.10
C VAL A 101 1.29 2.12 5.78
N ILE A 102 0.26 1.56 6.39
CA ILE A 102 -0.18 0.19 6.10
C ILE A 102 -1.15 0.25 4.94
N GLU A 103 -0.83 -0.40 3.83
CA GLU A 103 -1.70 -0.54 2.67
C GLU A 103 -2.49 -1.82 2.77
N VAL A 104 -3.81 -1.69 2.91
CA VAL A 104 -4.73 -2.83 2.86
C VAL A 104 -4.92 -3.21 1.40
N GLN A 105 -4.34 -4.35 1.02
CA GLN A 105 -4.41 -4.86 -0.33
C GLN A 105 -5.81 -5.33 -0.69
N ASP A 106 -6.19 -5.11 -1.95
CA ASP A 106 -7.40 -5.59 -2.58
C ASP A 106 -8.69 -5.19 -1.86
N PRO A 107 -9.40 -4.15 -2.35
CA PRO A 107 -10.68 -3.71 -1.81
C PRO A 107 -11.72 -4.83 -1.70
N CYS A 108 -11.71 -5.81 -2.61
CA CYS A 108 -12.61 -6.95 -2.55
C CYS A 108 -12.42 -7.77 -1.28
N ASN A 109 -11.18 -8.01 -0.86
CA ASN A 109 -10.90 -8.73 0.37
C ASN A 109 -11.40 -7.98 1.61
N PHE A 110 -11.33 -6.64 1.62
CA PHE A 110 -11.91 -5.83 2.68
C PHE A 110 -13.44 -5.82 2.63
N ILE A 111 -14.04 -5.71 1.45
CA ILE A 111 -15.49 -5.74 1.23
C ILE A 111 -16.09 -7.05 1.71
N LEU A 112 -15.42 -8.18 1.48
CA LEU A 112 -15.86 -9.52 1.81
C LEU A 112 -15.60 -9.95 3.27
N LEU A 113 -15.03 -9.09 4.11
CA LEU A 113 -14.88 -9.41 5.53
C LEU A 113 -16.24 -9.69 6.17
N THR A 114 -16.31 -10.75 6.96
CA THR A 114 -17.49 -11.07 7.78
C THR A 114 -17.75 -9.97 8.82
N ASN A 115 -18.91 -9.98 9.46
CA ASN A 115 -19.21 -9.01 10.52
C ASN A 115 -18.26 -9.14 11.72
N GLU A 116 -17.83 -10.35 12.06
CA GLU A 116 -16.86 -10.61 13.12
C GLU A 116 -15.47 -10.09 12.74
N GLU A 117 -14.99 -10.38 11.52
CA GLU A 117 -13.71 -9.87 11.01
C GLU A 117 -13.70 -8.33 10.95
N ARG A 118 -14.82 -7.70 10.55
CA ARG A 118 -14.95 -6.23 10.58
C ARG A 118 -14.88 -5.65 11.98
N GLY A 119 -15.53 -6.29 12.95
CA GLY A 119 -15.44 -5.89 14.37
C GLY A 119 -13.98 -5.94 14.86
N SER A 120 -13.29 -7.02 14.53
CA SER A 120 -11.86 -7.20 14.84
C SER A 120 -11.01 -6.15 14.13
N PHE A 121 -11.20 -5.96 12.82
CA PHE A 121 -10.51 -4.93 12.02
C PHE A 121 -10.67 -3.54 12.66
N ASN A 122 -11.90 -3.12 12.98
CA ASN A 122 -12.15 -1.81 13.57
C ASN A 122 -11.45 -1.64 14.92
N THR A 123 -11.43 -2.68 15.75
CA THR A 123 -10.73 -2.66 17.04
C THR A 123 -9.22 -2.51 16.86
N LEU A 124 -8.63 -3.25 15.93
CA LEU A 124 -7.20 -3.24 15.68
C LEU A 124 -6.76 -1.99 14.92
N HIS A 125 -7.59 -1.50 13.99
CA HIS A 125 -7.42 -0.22 13.32
C HIS A 125 -7.23 0.92 14.35
N GLN A 126 -8.07 1.01 15.37
CA GLN A 126 -7.93 2.03 16.42
C GLN A 126 -6.63 1.89 17.21
N LYS A 127 -6.13 0.68 17.43
CA LYS A 127 -4.83 0.46 18.08
C LYS A 127 -3.67 0.92 17.19
N ILE A 128 -3.73 0.61 15.89
CA ILE A 128 -2.72 1.02 14.90
C ILE A 128 -2.67 2.55 14.80
N LYS A 129 -3.82 3.21 14.67
CA LYS A 129 -3.92 4.68 14.63
C LYS A 129 -3.27 5.36 15.85
N LYS A 130 -3.39 4.78 17.04
CA LYS A 130 -2.74 5.30 18.26
C LYS A 130 -1.21 5.28 18.21
N THR A 131 -0.60 4.50 17.34
CA THR A 131 0.86 4.51 17.13
C THR A 131 1.33 5.69 16.27
N GLY A 132 0.41 6.40 15.61
CA GLY A 132 0.68 7.42 14.62
C GLY A 132 0.85 6.87 13.20
N ALA A 133 0.76 5.54 13.01
CA ALA A 133 0.73 4.94 11.68
C ALA A 133 -0.60 5.21 10.98
N LYS A 134 -0.55 5.31 9.65
CA LYS A 134 -1.72 5.48 8.79
C LYS A 134 -2.15 4.16 8.18
N ILE A 135 -3.41 4.07 7.76
CA ILE A 135 -3.96 2.90 7.07
C ILE A 135 -4.63 3.36 5.79
N TRP A 136 -4.18 2.84 4.67
CA TRP A 136 -4.68 3.16 3.33
C TRP A 136 -5.32 1.93 2.69
N LEU A 137 -6.22 2.16 1.73
CA LEU A 137 -6.79 1.12 0.89
C LEU A 137 -6.16 1.18 -0.49
N ASP A 138 -5.60 0.07 -0.94
CA ASP A 138 -4.89 -0.04 -2.22
C ASP A 138 -5.81 -0.52 -3.35
N ASP A 139 -5.41 -0.33 -4.62
CA ASP A 139 -6.06 -0.82 -5.84
C ASP A 139 -7.55 -0.47 -6.00
N VAL A 140 -7.97 0.74 -5.56
CA VAL A 140 -9.37 1.15 -5.63
C VAL A 140 -9.76 1.49 -7.07
N LYS A 141 -10.86 0.88 -7.55
CA LYS A 141 -11.51 1.13 -8.84
C LYS A 141 -12.91 1.70 -8.63
N SER A 142 -13.51 2.22 -9.70
CA SER A 142 -14.86 2.81 -9.65
C SER A 142 -15.93 1.84 -9.14
N GLU A 143 -15.87 0.56 -9.56
CA GLU A 143 -16.80 -0.48 -9.09
C GLU A 143 -16.70 -0.75 -7.60
N HIS A 144 -15.53 -0.58 -7.00
CA HIS A 144 -15.34 -0.76 -5.56
C HIS A 144 -16.02 0.34 -4.75
N LEU A 145 -16.10 1.57 -5.27
CA LEU A 145 -16.65 2.72 -4.53
C LEU A 145 -18.11 2.52 -4.13
N ALA A 146 -18.93 1.96 -5.05
CA ALA A 146 -20.33 1.66 -4.76
C ALA A 146 -20.50 0.59 -3.67
N LEU A 147 -19.59 -0.41 -3.64
CA LEU A 147 -19.61 -1.51 -2.67
C LEU A 147 -19.03 -1.11 -1.30
N LEU A 148 -18.05 -0.22 -1.31
CA LEU A 148 -17.43 0.32 -0.09
C LEU A 148 -18.39 1.27 0.63
N GLY A 149 -19.06 2.18 -0.11
CA GLY A 149 -19.89 3.22 0.49
C GLY A 149 -19.11 3.98 1.57
N GLU A 150 -19.77 4.26 2.71
CA GLU A 150 -19.15 4.96 3.83
C GLU A 150 -18.01 4.18 4.53
N ARG A 151 -17.85 2.89 4.24
CA ARG A 151 -16.77 2.08 4.84
C ARG A 151 -15.38 2.53 4.41
N ILE A 152 -15.25 3.25 3.30
CA ILE A 152 -13.99 3.83 2.85
C ILE A 152 -13.45 4.87 3.84
N CYS A 153 -14.31 5.53 4.61
CA CYS A 153 -13.94 6.58 5.59
C CYS A 153 -13.09 6.08 6.77
N VAL A 154 -12.92 4.77 6.94
CA VAL A 154 -12.02 4.25 7.98
C VAL A 154 -10.55 4.39 7.58
N PHE A 155 -10.28 4.60 6.30
CA PHE A 155 -8.92 4.75 5.78
C PHE A 155 -8.47 6.22 5.81
N ASP A 156 -7.17 6.44 6.00
CA ASP A 156 -6.55 7.77 5.93
C ASP A 156 -6.35 8.22 4.47
N GLY A 157 -6.27 7.26 3.56
CA GLY A 157 -6.15 7.52 2.14
C GLY A 157 -6.46 6.30 1.30
N VAL A 158 -6.51 6.52 -0.01
CA VAL A 158 -6.72 5.47 -1.00
C VAL A 158 -5.73 5.63 -2.15
N LYS A 159 -5.36 4.48 -2.76
CA LYS A 159 -4.64 4.42 -4.02
C LYS A 159 -5.61 3.99 -5.11
N VAL A 160 -5.71 4.82 -6.13
CA VAL A 160 -6.53 4.55 -7.33
C VAL A 160 -5.72 3.70 -8.29
N ASP A 161 -6.26 2.52 -8.62
CA ASP A 161 -5.63 1.53 -9.50
C ASP A 161 -5.27 2.13 -10.88
N LYS A 162 -4.12 1.76 -11.40
CA LYS A 162 -3.58 2.22 -12.68
C LYS A 162 -4.52 2.02 -13.87
N LYS A 163 -5.37 0.98 -13.87
CA LYS A 163 -6.35 0.75 -14.94
C LYS A 163 -7.37 1.88 -14.98
N SER A 164 -7.77 2.42 -13.82
CA SER A 164 -8.67 3.58 -13.77
C SER A 164 -8.07 4.79 -14.46
N LEU A 165 -6.75 5.01 -14.38
CA LEU A 165 -6.07 6.06 -15.13
C LEU A 165 -6.00 5.73 -16.63
N TRP A 166 -5.52 4.54 -16.97
CA TRP A 166 -5.26 4.19 -18.37
C TRP A 166 -6.51 4.07 -19.22
N GLU A 167 -7.60 3.52 -18.67
CA GLU A 167 -8.88 3.35 -19.36
C GLU A 167 -9.62 4.69 -19.54
N ASN A 168 -9.35 5.69 -18.70
CA ASN A 168 -10.01 6.99 -18.77
C ASN A 168 -9.20 8.08 -19.48
N ARG A 169 -8.20 7.73 -20.29
CA ARG A 169 -7.43 8.68 -21.12
C ARG A 169 -8.33 9.55 -22.01
N CYS A 170 -9.37 8.96 -22.58
CA CYS A 170 -10.33 9.65 -23.45
C CYS A 170 -11.55 10.21 -22.69
N THR A 171 -11.67 9.92 -21.41
CA THR A 171 -12.81 10.32 -20.56
C THR A 171 -12.33 10.92 -19.22
N PRO A 172 -11.52 12.01 -19.27
CA PRO A 172 -10.88 12.56 -18.06
C PRO A 172 -11.86 12.92 -16.94
N TRP A 173 -13.08 13.30 -17.29
CA TRP A 173 -14.14 13.65 -16.32
C TRP A 173 -14.57 12.47 -15.44
N VAL A 174 -14.44 11.21 -15.92
CA VAL A 174 -14.72 10.03 -15.10
C VAL A 174 -13.68 9.90 -14.00
N LEU A 175 -12.39 10.04 -14.35
CA LEU A 175 -11.29 10.04 -13.39
C LEU A 175 -11.42 11.21 -12.40
N GLN A 176 -11.73 12.43 -12.88
CA GLN A 176 -11.96 13.60 -12.03
C GLN A 176 -13.08 13.34 -11.01
N SER A 177 -14.20 12.75 -11.47
CA SER A 177 -15.33 12.43 -10.58
C SER A 177 -14.95 11.40 -9.52
N MET A 178 -14.16 10.38 -9.90
CA MET A 178 -13.65 9.37 -8.98
C MET A 178 -12.73 9.96 -7.93
N ILE A 179 -11.75 10.77 -8.35
CA ILE A 179 -10.81 11.45 -7.44
C ILE A 179 -11.56 12.41 -6.50
N ALA A 180 -12.51 13.19 -7.03
CA ALA A 180 -13.32 14.10 -6.23
C ALA A 180 -14.15 13.36 -5.18
N TYR A 181 -14.78 12.23 -5.55
CA TYR A 181 -15.50 11.38 -4.60
C TYR A 181 -14.58 10.85 -3.50
N CYS A 182 -13.44 10.27 -3.87
CA CYS A 182 -12.47 9.77 -2.89
C CYS A 182 -11.98 10.89 -1.95
N SER A 183 -11.71 12.09 -2.47
CA SER A 183 -11.20 13.23 -1.69
C SER A 183 -12.22 13.80 -0.69
N ILE A 184 -13.50 13.50 -0.85
CA ILE A 184 -14.54 13.82 0.16
C ILE A 184 -14.54 12.80 1.29
N MET A 185 -14.16 11.55 0.99
CA MET A 185 -14.29 10.42 1.90
C MET A 185 -13.03 10.14 2.71
N VAL A 186 -11.84 10.47 2.20
CA VAL A 186 -10.54 10.22 2.82
C VAL A 186 -9.64 11.46 2.77
N GLU A 187 -8.62 11.50 3.62
CA GLU A 187 -7.72 12.67 3.71
C GLU A 187 -6.82 12.83 2.48
N GLN A 188 -6.39 11.73 1.87
CA GLN A 188 -5.45 11.76 0.76
C GLN A 188 -5.82 10.72 -0.31
N VAL A 189 -5.60 11.09 -1.57
CA VAL A 189 -5.78 10.22 -2.74
C VAL A 189 -4.47 10.18 -3.51
N LEU A 190 -4.04 8.98 -3.87
CA LEU A 190 -2.91 8.71 -4.73
C LEU A 190 -3.41 8.02 -6.00
N ILE A 191 -2.82 8.32 -7.15
CA ILE A 191 -3.09 7.64 -8.40
C ILE A 191 -1.84 6.90 -8.87
N GLU A 192 -2.04 5.68 -9.30
CA GLU A 192 -0.98 4.81 -9.80
C GLU A 192 -0.88 4.80 -11.33
N GLY A 193 0.22 4.21 -11.83
CA GLY A 193 0.39 3.94 -13.25
C GLY A 193 0.90 5.10 -14.08
N ILE A 194 1.58 6.08 -13.46
CA ILE A 194 2.20 7.20 -14.17
C ILE A 194 3.48 6.72 -14.85
N GLU A 195 3.43 6.54 -16.18
CA GLU A 195 4.56 6.03 -16.95
C GLU A 195 5.18 7.09 -17.87
N ASP A 196 4.42 8.14 -18.19
CA ASP A 196 4.82 9.22 -19.10
C ASP A 196 4.21 10.57 -18.68
N ASN A 197 4.63 11.64 -19.41
CA ASN A 197 4.16 12.99 -19.15
C ASN A 197 2.68 13.21 -19.51
N GLU A 198 2.09 12.41 -20.40
CA GLU A 198 0.67 12.53 -20.75
C GLU A 198 -0.19 12.01 -19.59
N LEU A 199 0.19 10.86 -19.04
CA LEU A 199 -0.46 10.29 -17.84
C LEU A 199 -0.26 11.19 -16.62
N PHE A 200 0.94 11.80 -16.48
CA PHE A 200 1.20 12.79 -15.44
C PHE A 200 0.24 13.99 -15.55
N ALA A 201 0.11 14.57 -16.74
CA ALA A 201 -0.78 15.71 -16.97
C ALA A 201 -2.26 15.33 -16.73
N LEU A 202 -2.67 14.12 -17.13
CA LEU A 202 -4.03 13.61 -16.90
C LEU A 202 -4.31 13.46 -15.40
N ALA A 203 -3.40 12.86 -14.65
CA ALA A 203 -3.52 12.68 -13.20
C ALA A 203 -3.57 14.04 -12.48
N GLN A 204 -2.69 14.97 -12.84
CA GLN A 204 -2.70 16.33 -12.29
C GLN A 204 -4.00 17.06 -12.62
N GLY A 205 -4.49 16.96 -13.87
CA GLY A 205 -5.75 17.55 -14.32
C GLY A 205 -6.97 16.92 -13.64
N SER A 206 -6.88 15.71 -13.10
CA SER A 206 -7.94 15.09 -12.31
C SER A 206 -8.04 15.62 -10.87
N GLY A 207 -7.10 16.46 -10.44
CA GLY A 207 -7.03 17.01 -9.09
C GLY A 207 -6.26 16.13 -8.11
N CYS A 208 -5.61 15.05 -8.58
CA CYS A 208 -4.78 14.20 -7.74
C CYS A 208 -3.38 14.80 -7.56
N ASN A 209 -2.90 14.87 -6.31
CA ASN A 209 -1.60 15.46 -5.99
C ASN A 209 -0.52 14.43 -5.65
N LEU A 210 -0.90 13.21 -5.31
CA LEU A 210 0.05 12.11 -5.05
C LEU A 210 0.00 11.12 -6.22
N MET A 211 1.16 10.78 -6.74
CA MET A 211 1.30 10.00 -7.96
C MET A 211 2.40 8.95 -7.81
N GLN A 212 2.19 7.79 -8.41
CA GLN A 212 3.14 6.68 -8.40
C GLN A 212 3.20 6.04 -9.79
N GLY A 213 4.38 5.62 -10.21
CA GLY A 213 4.55 4.94 -11.49
C GLY A 213 6.00 4.93 -11.97
N PHE A 214 6.21 4.34 -13.15
CA PHE A 214 7.56 4.16 -13.71
C PHE A 214 8.19 5.44 -14.27
N LEU A 215 7.46 6.57 -14.25
CA LEU A 215 8.04 7.88 -14.55
C LEU A 215 9.17 8.23 -13.57
N TRP A 216 9.11 7.73 -12.35
CA TRP A 216 10.14 7.90 -11.33
C TRP A 216 10.86 6.57 -11.07
N PRO A 217 12.21 6.55 -11.11
CA PRO A 217 12.96 5.30 -10.97
C PRO A 217 12.88 4.73 -9.56
N GLU A 218 12.68 3.42 -9.46
CA GLU A 218 12.76 2.67 -8.21
C GLU A 218 14.18 2.63 -7.66
N LYS A 219 14.31 2.58 -6.34
CA LYS A 219 15.54 2.19 -5.66
C LYS A 219 15.47 0.70 -5.29
N ARG A 220 16.59 0.00 -5.38
CA ARG A 220 16.69 -1.41 -5.02
C ARG A 220 17.73 -1.62 -3.93
N LEU A 221 17.38 -2.41 -2.95
CA LEU A 221 18.28 -2.90 -1.93
C LEU A 221 18.32 -4.43 -2.01
N ASN A 222 19.42 -4.96 -2.54
CA ASN A 222 19.67 -6.40 -2.54
C ASN A 222 20.12 -6.80 -1.14
N ILE A 223 19.48 -7.82 -0.61
CA ILE A 223 19.83 -8.36 0.70
C ILE A 223 20.45 -9.73 0.45
N ASP A 224 21.75 -9.73 0.15
CA ASP A 224 22.54 -10.93 0.19
C ASP A 224 22.67 -11.36 1.67
N TYR A 225 21.83 -12.30 2.10
CA TYR A 225 21.90 -13.00 3.41
C TYR A 225 22.44 -12.12 4.55
N VAL A 226 21.89 -10.96 4.76
CA VAL A 226 22.23 -10.17 5.93
C VAL A 226 21.62 -10.89 7.13
N SER A 227 22.49 -11.57 7.86
CA SER A 227 22.24 -11.97 9.26
C SER A 227 21.96 -10.68 10.04
N VAL A 228 20.70 -10.34 10.15
CA VAL A 228 20.23 -9.22 10.97
C VAL A 228 19.59 -9.76 12.23
#